data_a39a3901eadc2ab94dc9aaf81063c071
#
_entry.id   a39a3901eadc2ab94dc9aaf81063c071
#
_cell.length_a   1.000
_cell.length_b   1.000
_cell.length_c   1.000
_cell.angle_alpha   90.00
_cell.angle_beta   90.00
_cell.angle_gamma   90.00
#
_symmetry.space_group_name_H-M   'P 1'
#
loop_
_entity.id
_entity.type
_entity.pdbx_description
1 polymer ?
#
loop_
_entity_poly.entity_id
_entity_poly.type
_entity_poly.pdbx_seq_one_letter_code
_entity_poly.pdbx_strand_id
1 'polypeptide(L)'
;MQLRNVFFISAVLSMIGIPVYAADMETQVLDKNCYIEIFEDDNFDPDDPHVILQGPKEYATLKSVAGKDWSNDIESVIVGSNATVRAYEDKDFKGTEVAFLPGQRVANLGKLDMANDIESLKISCGK
;
A
#
# COMPACT_ATOMS: atom_id res chain seq x y z
N MET A 1 15.29 -56.96 -0.37
CA MET A 1 15.08 -56.33 -0.53
C MET A 1 14.75 -55.73 -0.47
N GLN A 2 14.83 -55.59 -0.41
CA GLN A 2 14.50 -54.88 -0.58
C GLN A 2 14.14 -54.03 -0.32
N LEU A 3 14.39 -53.73 -0.27
CA LEU A 3 13.98 -52.76 -0.31
C LEU A 3 13.79 -51.88 0.02
N ARG A 4 14.24 -52.06 -0.11
CA ARG A 4 13.96 -51.07 -0.18
C ARG A 4 13.78 -50.15 -0.07
N ASN A 5 14.22 -50.31 -0.27
CA ASN A 5 13.96 -49.21 -0.59
C ASN A 5 13.63 -48.36 -0.45
N VAL A 6 14.05 -48.61 -0.44
CA VAL A 6 13.68 -47.64 -0.72
C VAL A 6 13.18 -46.77 -0.44
N PHE A 7 13.54 -46.71 -0.42
CA PHE A 7 13.06 -45.75 -0.57
C PHE A 7 12.80 -44.93 -0.16
N PHE A 8 13.17 -44.92 -0.12
CA PHE A 8 12.82 -44.00 -0.29
C PHE A 8 12.67 -43.22 -0.05
N ILE A 9 13.08 -43.46 -0.08
CA ILE A 9 12.87 -42.53 -0.44
C ILE A 9 12.51 -41.80 -0.28
N SER A 10 12.87 -41.86 -0.34
CA SER A 10 12.47 -40.89 -0.69
C SER A 10 11.96 -40.14 -0.47
N ALA A 11 12.26 -40.11 -0.41
CA ALA A 11 11.72 -39.18 -0.67
C ALA A 11 11.20 -38.54 -0.31
N VAL A 12 11.45 -38.60 -0.14
CA VAL A 12 10.86 -37.82 -0.23
C VAL A 12 10.73 -37.06 0.18
N LEU A 13 11.25 -37.02 0.36
CA LEU A 13 10.95 -36.16 0.33
C LEU A 13 10.76 -35.39 0.58
N SER A 14 11.12 -35.25 0.55
CA SER A 14 10.86 -34.48 0.49
C SER A 14 10.37 -33.69 0.42
N MET A 15 10.60 -33.28 0.30
CA MET A 15 10.03 -32.48 0.00
C MET A 15 9.28 -31.83 0.59
N ILE A 16 9.71 -30.93 0.61
CA ILE A 16 8.67 -30.94 1.46
C ILE A 16 8.27 -29.60 2.00
N GLY A 17 9.15 -28.83 2.58
CA GLY A 17 8.84 -27.49 3.01
C GLY A 17 8.64 -26.52 1.85
N ILE A 18 9.18 -26.84 0.69
CA ILE A 18 9.12 -25.94 -0.46
C ILE A 18 7.68 -25.71 -0.92
N PRO A 19 6.82 -26.74 -1.06
CA PRO A 19 5.44 -26.47 -1.43
C PRO A 19 4.69 -25.60 -0.44
N VAL A 20 5.03 -25.72 0.84
CA VAL A 20 4.40 -24.90 1.87
C VAL A 20 4.77 -23.43 1.67
N TYR A 21 6.03 -23.15 1.35
CA TYR A 21 6.45 -21.77 1.11
C TYR A 21 5.73 -21.17 -0.09
N ALA A 22 5.56 -21.91 -1.15
CA ALA A 22 4.85 -21.39 -2.32
C ALA A 22 3.40 -21.08 -1.98
N ALA A 23 2.74 -21.92 -1.20
CA ALA A 23 1.38 -21.69 -0.78
C ALA A 23 1.28 -20.42 0.09
N ASP A 24 2.24 -20.23 1.00
CA ASP A 24 2.26 -19.03 1.83
C ASP A 24 2.39 -17.76 1.00
N MET A 25 3.25 -17.80 -0.02
CA MET A 25 3.41 -16.66 -0.90
C MET A 25 2.12 -16.34 -1.65
N GLU A 26 1.40 -17.35 -2.06
CA GLU A 26 0.13 -17.15 -2.77
C GLU A 26 -0.94 -16.55 -1.87
N THR A 27 -0.96 -16.92 -0.60
CA THR A 27 -1.95 -16.40 0.31
C THR A 27 -1.67 -14.98 0.74
N GLN A 28 -0.53 -14.42 0.35
CA GLN A 28 -0.16 -13.06 0.66
C GLN A 28 -0.44 -12.10 -0.49
N VAL A 29 -1.31 -12.50 -1.41
CA VAL A 29 -1.71 -11.61 -2.50
C VAL A 29 -2.37 -10.37 -1.90
N LEU A 30 -1.91 -9.22 -2.34
CA LEU A 30 -2.41 -7.96 -1.83
C LEU A 30 -3.83 -7.72 -2.33
N ASP A 31 -4.63 -7.05 -1.50
CA ASP A 31 -5.98 -6.63 -1.86
C ASP A 31 -5.88 -5.51 -2.90
N LYS A 32 -6.32 -5.79 -4.11
CA LYS A 32 -6.24 -4.84 -5.22
C LYS A 32 -7.03 -3.57 -4.98
N ASN A 33 -7.99 -3.62 -4.06
CA ASN A 33 -8.84 -2.48 -3.78
C ASN A 33 -8.39 -1.71 -2.54
N CYS A 34 -7.27 -2.09 -1.93
CA CYS A 34 -6.75 -1.43 -0.75
C CYS A 34 -5.52 -0.61 -1.12
N TYR A 35 -5.76 0.60 -1.58
CA TYR A 35 -4.69 1.48 -2.01
C TYR A 35 -5.12 2.94 -1.94
N ILE A 36 -4.14 3.82 -2.05
CA ILE A 36 -4.38 5.22 -2.39
C ILE A 36 -3.47 5.57 -3.55
N GLU A 37 -4.00 6.25 -4.54
CA GLU A 37 -3.18 6.84 -5.59
C GLU A 37 -3.04 8.32 -5.28
N ILE A 38 -1.80 8.78 -5.21
CA ILE A 38 -1.49 10.18 -4.90
C ILE A 38 -0.95 10.85 -6.15
N PHE A 39 -1.35 12.11 -6.35
CA PHE A 39 -0.99 12.88 -7.53
C PHE A 39 -0.33 14.19 -7.10
N GLU A 40 0.71 14.58 -7.81
CA GLU A 40 1.38 15.84 -7.54
C GLU A 40 0.49 17.04 -7.90
N ASP A 41 -0.34 16.88 -8.91
CA ASP A 41 -1.24 17.94 -9.36
C ASP A 41 -2.69 17.65 -8.97
N ASP A 42 -3.53 18.67 -9.08
CA ASP A 42 -4.94 18.52 -8.85
C ASP A 42 -5.61 17.80 -10.03
N ASN A 43 -6.88 17.47 -9.86
CA ASN A 43 -7.71 16.82 -10.89
C ASN A 43 -7.13 15.51 -11.43
N PHE A 44 -6.35 14.79 -10.61
CA PHE A 44 -5.82 13.46 -10.95
C PHE A 44 -5.04 13.46 -12.27
N ASP A 45 -4.18 14.46 -12.45
CA ASP A 45 -3.47 14.63 -13.72
C ASP A 45 -2.43 13.53 -13.91
N PRO A 46 -2.62 12.63 -14.89
CA PRO A 46 -1.70 11.52 -15.08
C PRO A 46 -0.42 11.90 -15.83
N ASP A 47 -0.35 13.11 -16.35
CA ASP A 47 0.85 13.58 -17.04
C ASP A 47 1.93 14.04 -16.06
N ASP A 48 1.55 14.32 -14.82
CA ASP A 48 2.48 14.68 -13.77
C ASP A 48 2.72 13.50 -12.84
N PRO A 49 3.73 13.56 -11.98
CA PRO A 49 4.04 12.42 -11.10
C PRO A 49 2.85 11.95 -10.29
N HIS A 50 2.65 10.65 -10.27
CA HIS A 50 1.65 10.00 -9.43
C HIS A 50 2.12 8.60 -9.10
N VAL A 51 1.60 8.02 -8.01
CA VAL A 51 2.01 6.69 -7.59
C VAL A 51 0.89 6.04 -6.79
N ILE A 52 0.77 4.73 -6.92
CA ILE A 52 -0.17 3.93 -6.13
C ILE A 52 0.57 3.38 -4.93
N LEU A 53 0.03 3.65 -3.74
CA LEU A 53 0.54 3.13 -2.49
C LEU A 53 -0.39 2.03 -2.00
N GLN A 54 0.12 0.81 -1.99
CA GLN A 54 -0.66 -0.37 -1.63
C GLN A 54 -0.74 -0.52 -0.12
N GLY A 55 -1.93 -0.78 0.42
CA GLY A 55 -2.12 -1.08 1.82
C GLY A 55 -2.21 -2.56 2.11
N PRO A 56 -2.29 -2.96 3.39
CA PRO A 56 -2.17 -2.05 4.54
C PRO A 56 -0.73 -1.61 4.75
N LYS A 57 -0.54 -0.36 5.09
CA LYS A 57 0.81 0.15 5.30
C LYS A 57 0.77 1.51 5.98
N GLU A 58 1.82 1.81 6.76
CA GLU A 58 2.00 3.11 7.37
C GLU A 58 3.26 3.75 6.83
N TYR A 59 3.14 5.02 6.49
CA TYR A 59 4.25 5.83 6.01
C TYR A 59 4.46 6.96 7.00
N ALA A 60 5.44 6.79 7.92
CA ALA A 60 5.75 7.82 8.91
C ALA A 60 6.33 9.07 8.27
N THR A 61 6.86 8.94 7.07
CA THR A 61 7.31 10.07 6.24
C THR A 61 7.11 9.70 4.78
N LEU A 62 6.82 10.70 3.96
CA LEU A 62 6.68 10.53 2.52
C LEU A 62 7.91 11.04 1.77
N LYS A 63 9.02 11.26 2.49
CA LYS A 63 10.23 11.82 1.88
C LYS A 63 10.86 10.95 0.82
N SER A 64 10.68 9.62 0.90
CA SER A 64 11.28 8.73 -0.07
C SER A 64 10.31 7.60 -0.38
N VAL A 65 9.44 7.83 -1.33
CA VAL A 65 8.44 6.88 -1.76
C VAL A 65 8.54 6.74 -3.27
N ALA A 66 8.78 5.52 -3.76
CA ALA A 66 8.91 5.26 -5.18
C ALA A 66 9.95 6.19 -5.83
N GLY A 67 11.05 6.47 -5.11
CA GLY A 67 12.15 7.25 -5.63
C GLY A 67 11.95 8.75 -5.63
N LYS A 68 10.91 9.25 -4.98
CA LYS A 68 10.57 10.68 -4.99
C LYS A 68 10.20 11.13 -3.58
N ASP A 69 10.49 12.38 -3.28
CA ASP A 69 10.00 13.03 -2.06
C ASP A 69 8.59 13.54 -2.32
N TRP A 70 7.62 12.87 -1.69
CA TRP A 70 6.21 13.21 -1.82
C TRP A 70 5.70 14.09 -0.69
N SER A 71 6.55 14.37 0.32
CA SER A 71 6.13 15.19 1.44
C SER A 71 5.79 16.59 0.96
N ASN A 72 4.60 17.07 1.35
CA ASN A 72 4.11 18.41 0.99
C ASN A 72 3.95 18.61 -0.53
N ASP A 73 3.69 17.53 -1.27
CA ASP A 73 3.68 17.59 -2.72
C ASP A 73 2.45 16.92 -3.34
N ILE A 74 1.41 16.67 -2.54
CA ILE A 74 0.22 15.95 -3.00
C ILE A 74 -0.93 16.93 -3.10
N GLU A 75 -1.60 16.96 -4.27
CA GLU A 75 -2.74 17.85 -4.49
C GLU A 75 -4.04 17.14 -4.80
N SER A 76 -4.00 15.88 -5.24
CA SER A 76 -5.22 15.10 -5.42
C SER A 76 -4.97 13.64 -5.10
N VAL A 77 -6.04 12.93 -4.72
CA VAL A 77 -5.93 11.52 -4.32
C VAL A 77 -7.14 10.72 -4.78
N ILE A 78 -6.90 9.44 -5.05
CA ILE A 78 -7.97 8.46 -5.33
C ILE A 78 -7.77 7.31 -4.36
N VAL A 79 -8.81 6.95 -3.64
CA VAL A 79 -8.76 5.88 -2.64
C VAL A 79 -9.47 4.65 -3.17
N GLY A 80 -8.85 3.49 -3.03
CA GLY A 80 -9.44 2.22 -3.45
C GLY A 80 -10.68 1.88 -2.65
N SER A 81 -11.51 1.01 -3.21
CA SER A 81 -12.82 0.72 -2.63
C SER A 81 -12.75 -0.03 -1.31
N ASN A 82 -11.60 -0.58 -0.94
CA ASN A 82 -11.43 -1.31 0.32
C ASN A 82 -10.32 -0.70 1.19
N ALA A 83 -10.06 0.59 1.03
CA ALA A 83 -9.04 1.28 1.81
C ALA A 83 -9.67 2.43 2.58
N THR A 84 -9.17 2.63 3.80
CA THR A 84 -9.39 3.86 4.56
C THR A 84 -8.02 4.45 4.82
N VAL A 85 -7.85 5.74 4.55
CA VAL A 85 -6.56 6.38 4.67
C VAL A 85 -6.65 7.55 5.63
N ARG A 86 -5.73 7.60 6.59
CA ARG A 86 -5.58 8.77 7.46
C ARG A 86 -4.31 9.49 7.03
N ALA A 87 -4.44 10.72 6.67
CA ALA A 87 -3.32 11.54 6.23
C ALA A 87 -3.07 12.63 7.26
N TYR A 88 -1.80 12.96 7.46
CA TYR A 88 -1.37 13.88 8.51
C TYR A 88 -0.50 14.98 7.94
N GLU A 89 -0.67 16.15 8.50
CA GLU A 89 0.08 17.33 8.08
C GLU A 89 1.57 17.19 8.35
N ASP A 90 1.93 16.51 9.43
CA ASP A 90 3.31 16.35 9.84
C ASP A 90 3.76 14.90 9.74
N LYS A 91 5.06 14.68 9.71
CA LYS A 91 5.61 13.32 9.77
C LYS A 91 5.26 12.67 11.10
N ASP A 92 5.44 11.36 11.17
CA ASP A 92 5.19 10.56 12.38
C ASP A 92 3.74 10.66 12.85
N PHE A 93 2.81 10.85 11.90
CA PHE A 93 1.37 10.84 12.15
C PHE A 93 0.94 11.92 13.13
N LYS A 94 1.50 13.11 12.96
CA LYS A 94 1.22 14.25 13.83
C LYS A 94 0.60 15.39 13.03
N GLY A 95 0.09 16.37 13.78
CA GLY A 95 -0.53 17.53 13.18
C GLY A 95 -1.98 17.25 12.78
N THR A 96 -2.50 18.09 11.90
CA THR A 96 -3.87 17.97 11.43
C THR A 96 -4.06 16.65 10.71
N GLU A 97 -5.14 15.95 11.02
CA GLU A 97 -5.48 14.65 10.41
C GLU A 97 -6.70 14.80 9.54
N VAL A 98 -6.67 14.16 8.37
CA VAL A 98 -7.86 14.03 7.53
C VAL A 98 -8.02 12.55 7.18
N ALA A 99 -9.26 12.07 7.15
CA ALA A 99 -9.57 10.69 6.79
C ALA A 99 -10.18 10.66 5.40
N PHE A 100 -9.64 9.79 4.54
CA PHE A 100 -10.21 9.51 3.24
C PHE A 100 -10.91 8.17 3.29
N LEU A 101 -12.16 8.14 2.90
CA LEU A 101 -13.01 6.96 3.00
C LEU A 101 -12.87 6.05 1.78
N PRO A 102 -13.29 4.77 1.89
CA PRO A 102 -13.21 3.86 0.75
C PRO A 102 -13.88 4.43 -0.49
N GLY A 103 -13.17 4.38 -1.61
CA GLY A 103 -13.67 4.84 -2.90
C GLY A 103 -13.70 6.35 -3.08
N GLN A 104 -13.21 7.11 -2.11
CA GLN A 104 -13.26 8.56 -2.18
C GLN A 104 -12.25 9.08 -3.21
N ARG A 105 -12.66 10.11 -3.92
CA ARG A 105 -11.81 10.81 -4.89
C ARG A 105 -11.82 12.29 -4.53
N VAL A 106 -10.63 12.84 -4.29
CA VAL A 106 -10.50 14.25 -3.92
C VAL A 106 -9.68 14.94 -4.99
N ALA A 107 -10.35 15.69 -5.85
CA ALA A 107 -9.72 16.34 -6.99
C ALA A 107 -8.85 17.53 -6.57
N ASN A 108 -9.11 18.09 -5.40
CA ASN A 108 -8.36 19.24 -4.94
C ASN A 108 -8.30 19.25 -3.41
N LEU A 109 -7.14 18.86 -2.88
CA LEU A 109 -6.93 18.83 -1.43
C LEU A 109 -6.96 20.23 -0.81
N GLY A 110 -6.80 21.27 -1.60
CA GLY A 110 -6.90 22.65 -1.10
C GLY A 110 -8.27 22.95 -0.51
N LYS A 111 -9.31 22.25 -0.96
CA LYS A 111 -10.64 22.42 -0.39
C LYS A 111 -10.76 21.84 1.01
N LEU A 112 -9.78 21.03 1.42
CA LEU A 112 -9.71 20.46 2.76
C LEU A 112 -8.57 21.11 3.56
N ASP A 113 -7.97 22.16 3.03
CA ASP A 113 -6.77 22.81 3.59
C ASP A 113 -5.61 21.83 3.74
N MET A 114 -5.51 20.86 2.84
CA MET A 114 -4.47 19.84 2.89
C MET A 114 -3.60 19.80 1.64
N ALA A 115 -3.80 20.72 0.69
CA ALA A 115 -2.96 20.73 -0.52
C ALA A 115 -1.52 21.01 -0.13
N ASN A 116 -0.61 20.15 -0.60
CA ASN A 116 0.82 20.24 -0.34
C ASN A 116 1.18 20.23 1.15
N ASP A 117 0.30 19.68 1.99
CA ASP A 117 0.52 19.66 3.43
C ASP A 117 0.65 18.25 4.04
N ILE A 118 0.52 17.21 3.22
CA ILE A 118 0.57 15.83 3.76
C ILE A 118 2.00 15.34 3.82
N GLU A 119 2.45 14.94 5.03
CA GLU A 119 3.79 14.41 5.25
C GLU A 119 3.82 12.95 5.72
N SER A 120 2.71 12.42 6.21
CA SER A 120 2.63 11.01 6.62
C SER A 120 1.21 10.51 6.42
N LEU A 121 1.07 9.17 6.30
CA LEU A 121 -0.25 8.59 6.15
C LEU A 121 -0.28 7.13 6.58
N LYS A 122 -1.48 6.66 6.89
CA LYS A 122 -1.75 5.27 7.24
C LYS A 122 -2.84 4.73 6.32
N ILE A 123 -2.59 3.57 5.73
CA ILE A 123 -3.56 2.90 4.87
C ILE A 123 -4.04 1.64 5.60
N SER A 124 -5.35 1.57 5.85
CA SER A 124 -5.98 0.40 6.45
C SER A 124 -6.84 -0.29 5.42
N CYS A 125 -6.92 -1.62 5.48
CA CYS A 125 -7.74 -2.41 4.58
C CYS A 125 -8.90 -3.04 5.34
N GLY A 126 -9.98 -3.30 4.60
CA GLY A 126 -11.15 -3.91 5.18
C GLY A 126 -12.16 -2.88 5.63
N LYS A 127 -13.17 -3.38 6.32
CA LYS A 127 -14.31 -2.53 6.69
C LYS A 127 -14.40 -2.29 8.16
#